data_0727445e3eef7f8f9a6bfc5cf22205b9
#
_entry.id   0727445e3eef7f8f9a6bfc5cf22205b9
#
_cell.length_a   1.000
_cell.length_b   1.000
_cell.length_c   1.000
_cell.angle_alpha   90.00
_cell.angle_beta   90.00
_cell.angle_gamma   90.00
#
_symmetry.space_group_name_H-M   'P 1'
#
loop_
_entity.id
_entity.type
_entity.pdbx_description
1 polymer ?
#
loop_
_entity_poly.entity_id
_entity_poly.type
_entity_poly.pdbx_seq_one_letter_code
_entity_poly.pdbx_strand_id
1 'polypeptide(L)'
;DDLTPDYIAMLRTLPFNRLSMGIQTFNESILKVLQRRHTARQAIEAFQNCRAAGFQNISIDLMYGLPGETLSTWQQDLDQALLLHPEHLSAIT
;
A
#
# COMPACT_ATOMS: atom_id res chain seq x y z
N ASP A 1 10.36 -5.06 1.73
CA ASP A 1 9.36 -4.59 0.89
C ASP A 1 9.76 -3.81 -0.33
N ASP A 2 10.79 -4.27 -1.02
CA ASP A 2 11.28 -3.57 -2.19
C ASP A 2 10.58 -4.14 -3.43
N LEU A 3 9.41 -3.59 -3.74
CA LEU A 3 8.70 -3.96 -4.95
C LEU A 3 9.31 -3.20 -6.13
N THR A 4 10.49 -3.66 -6.54
CA THR A 4 11.13 -3.12 -7.74
C THR A 4 10.42 -3.63 -8.98
N PRO A 5 10.53 -2.92 -10.12
CA PRO A 5 9.92 -3.42 -11.36
C PRO A 5 10.37 -4.84 -11.74
N ASP A 6 11.63 -5.17 -11.52
CA ASP A 6 12.15 -6.51 -11.84
C ASP A 6 11.51 -7.57 -10.96
N TYR A 7 11.37 -7.28 -9.66
CA TYR A 7 10.76 -8.22 -8.72
C TYR A 7 9.28 -8.42 -9.05
N ILE A 8 8.59 -7.34 -9.38
CA ILE A 8 7.17 -7.40 -9.76
C ILE A 8 6.99 -8.23 -11.03
N ALA A 9 7.87 -8.05 -12.01
CA ALA A 9 7.82 -8.84 -13.24
C ALA A 9 8.01 -10.31 -12.96
N MET A 10 8.92 -10.66 -12.03
CA MET A 10 9.13 -12.04 -11.62
C MET A 10 7.88 -12.60 -10.95
N LEU A 11 7.27 -11.83 -10.03
CA LEU A 11 6.05 -12.27 -9.37
C LEU A 11 4.93 -12.55 -10.38
N ARG A 12 4.86 -11.76 -11.44
CA ARG A 12 3.81 -11.91 -12.43
C ARG A 12 3.93 -13.19 -13.24
N THR A 13 5.11 -13.81 -13.26
CA THR A 13 5.29 -15.10 -13.94
C THR A 13 4.80 -16.28 -13.14
N LEU A 14 4.53 -16.09 -11.84
CA LEU A 14 4.04 -17.16 -10.97
C LEU A 14 2.54 -17.39 -11.20
N PRO A 15 2.03 -18.58 -10.88
CA PRO A 15 0.64 -18.93 -11.16
C PRO A 15 -0.34 -18.36 -10.12
N PHE A 16 -0.23 -17.07 -9.82
CA PHE A 16 -1.21 -16.37 -9.00
C PHE A 16 -1.39 -14.96 -9.55
N ASN A 17 -2.59 -14.42 -9.34
CA ASN A 17 -2.96 -13.11 -9.85
C ASN A 17 -3.42 -12.17 -8.75
N ARG A 18 -3.25 -12.55 -7.48
CA ARG A 18 -3.68 -11.79 -6.33
C ARG A 18 -2.47 -11.29 -5.55
N LEU A 19 -2.53 -10.03 -5.15
CA LEU A 19 -1.43 -9.40 -4.42
C LEU A 19 -1.99 -8.61 -3.25
N SER A 20 -1.39 -8.76 -2.07
CA SER A 20 -1.72 -7.98 -0.89
C SER A 20 -0.55 -7.07 -0.55
N MET A 21 -0.83 -5.79 -0.33
CA MET A 21 0.20 -4.79 -0.01
C MET A 21 -0.05 -4.20 1.37
N GLY A 22 0.88 -4.43 2.30
CA GLY A 22 0.81 -3.84 3.64
C GLY A 22 1.39 -2.45 3.64
N ILE A 23 0.58 -1.46 3.30
CA ILE A 23 1.05 -0.07 3.22
C ILE A 23 1.10 0.59 4.58
N GLN A 24 0.22 0.21 5.50
CA GLN A 24 0.10 0.74 6.85
C GLN A 24 -0.55 2.10 6.89
N THR A 25 0.09 3.12 6.33
CA THR A 25 -0.41 4.49 6.27
C THR A 25 0.29 5.23 5.13
N PHE A 26 -0.34 6.29 4.65
CA PHE A 26 0.29 7.20 3.68
C PHE A 26 0.80 8.48 4.38
N ASN A 27 0.68 8.56 5.69
CA ASN A 27 1.12 9.74 6.44
C ASN A 27 2.61 9.63 6.75
N GLU A 28 3.41 10.56 6.21
CA GLU A 28 4.87 10.52 6.34
C GLU A 28 5.31 10.62 7.80
N SER A 29 4.64 11.44 8.62
CA SER A 29 4.99 11.59 10.03
C SER A 29 4.79 10.28 10.79
N ILE A 30 3.70 9.58 10.51
CA ILE A 30 3.39 8.30 11.15
C ILE A 30 4.36 7.23 10.67
N LEU A 31 4.70 7.22 9.38
CA LEU A 31 5.70 6.29 8.85
C LEU A 31 7.04 6.45 9.54
N LYS A 32 7.44 7.68 9.83
CA LYS A 32 8.70 7.93 10.55
C LYS A 32 8.66 7.38 11.97
N VAL A 33 7.54 7.56 12.67
CA VAL A 33 7.36 7.02 14.02
C VAL A 33 7.46 5.50 14.00
N LEU A 34 6.91 4.85 12.98
CA LEU A 34 6.96 3.41 12.81
C LEU A 34 8.30 2.90 12.30
N GLN A 35 9.22 3.81 11.96
CA GLN A 35 10.53 3.49 11.39
C GLN A 35 10.41 2.62 10.13
N ARG A 36 9.42 2.93 9.30
CA ARG A 36 9.22 2.21 8.05
C ARG A 36 10.25 2.65 7.03
N ARG A 37 10.67 1.70 6.21
CA ARG A 37 11.67 1.96 5.16
C ARG A 37 11.12 2.73 3.98
N HIS A 38 9.86 2.53 3.67
CA HIS A 38 9.26 3.15 2.50
C HIS A 38 8.58 4.46 2.86
N THR A 39 8.47 5.34 1.88
CA THR A 39 7.69 6.56 1.96
C THR A 39 6.29 6.31 1.38
N ALA A 40 5.37 7.25 1.63
CA ALA A 40 4.05 7.17 1.02
C ALA A 40 4.13 7.15 -0.50
N ARG A 41 5.02 7.95 -1.07
CA ARG A 41 5.22 8.00 -2.50
C ARG A 41 5.70 6.66 -3.06
N GLN A 42 6.63 6.02 -2.37
CA GLN A 42 7.13 4.71 -2.78
C GLN A 42 6.02 3.66 -2.75
N ALA A 43 5.15 3.72 -1.74
CA ALA A 43 4.02 2.81 -1.65
C ALA A 43 3.06 2.99 -2.83
N ILE A 44 2.78 4.24 -3.19
CA ILE A 44 1.91 4.55 -4.32
C ILE A 44 2.54 4.07 -5.62
N GLU A 45 3.83 4.34 -5.81
CA GLU A 45 4.55 3.90 -7.00
C GLU A 45 4.57 2.38 -7.11
N ALA A 46 4.77 1.69 -5.98
CA ALA A 46 4.76 0.22 -5.97
C ALA A 46 3.41 -0.32 -6.40
N PHE A 47 2.32 0.28 -5.91
CA PHE A 47 0.98 -0.11 -6.33
C PHE A 47 0.80 0.07 -7.84
N GLN A 48 1.20 1.24 -8.34
CA GLN A 48 1.05 1.56 -9.76
C GLN A 48 1.89 0.63 -10.63
N ASN A 49 3.10 0.28 -10.18
CA ASN A 49 3.96 -0.66 -10.89
C ASN A 49 3.34 -2.06 -10.94
N CYS A 50 2.73 -2.50 -9.85
CA CYS A 50 2.04 -3.78 -9.82
C CYS A 50 0.85 -3.78 -10.80
N ARG A 51 0.10 -2.71 -10.83
CA ARG A 51 -1.03 -2.59 -11.75
C ARG A 51 -0.55 -2.59 -13.20
N ALA A 52 0.52 -1.87 -13.49
CA ALA A 52 1.10 -1.81 -14.83
C ALA A 52 1.66 -3.16 -15.27
N ALA A 53 2.12 -3.98 -14.32
CA ALA A 53 2.62 -5.32 -14.62
C ALA A 53 1.51 -6.32 -14.91
N GLY A 54 0.24 -5.95 -14.72
CA GLY A 54 -0.89 -6.80 -15.08
C GLY A 54 -1.61 -7.45 -13.91
N PHE A 55 -1.25 -7.11 -12.66
CA PHE A 55 -2.01 -7.60 -11.52
C PHE A 55 -3.39 -6.95 -11.52
N GLN A 56 -4.43 -7.77 -11.56
CA GLN A 56 -5.81 -7.31 -11.61
C GLN A 56 -6.53 -7.40 -10.27
N ASN A 57 -5.91 -8.04 -9.28
CA ASN A 57 -6.51 -8.24 -7.97
C ASN A 57 -5.50 -7.83 -6.91
N ILE A 58 -5.57 -6.57 -6.48
CA ILE A 58 -4.64 -6.00 -5.50
C ILE A 58 -5.41 -5.54 -4.28
N SER A 59 -4.97 -6.00 -3.10
CA SER A 59 -5.50 -5.56 -1.81
C SER A 59 -4.54 -4.57 -1.17
N ILE A 60 -5.07 -3.60 -0.46
CA ILE A 60 -4.28 -2.69 0.37
C ILE A 60 -4.68 -2.90 1.82
N ASP A 61 -3.68 -3.06 2.70
CA ASP A 61 -3.90 -3.15 4.13
C ASP A 61 -3.41 -1.87 4.79
N LEU A 62 -4.30 -1.22 5.53
CA LEU A 62 -3.99 -0.04 6.32
C LEU A 62 -4.14 -0.37 7.80
N MET A 63 -3.38 0.32 8.65
CA MET A 63 -3.51 0.17 10.10
C MET A 63 -4.27 1.35 10.67
N TYR A 64 -5.21 1.06 11.57
CA TYR A 64 -6.00 2.05 12.29
C TYR A 64 -5.48 2.18 13.72
N GLY A 65 -5.50 3.39 14.25
CA GLY A 65 -5.10 3.62 15.64
C GLY A 65 -3.60 3.68 15.86
N LEU A 66 -2.85 4.05 14.84
CA LEU A 66 -1.39 4.20 14.95
C LEU A 66 -1.02 5.40 15.83
N PRO A 67 0.17 5.37 16.47
CA PRO A 67 0.64 6.52 17.26
C PRO A 67 0.64 7.79 16.43
N GLY A 68 0.06 8.85 16.99
CA GLY A 68 -0.04 10.12 16.28
C GLY A 68 -1.20 10.23 15.32
N GLU A 69 -1.98 9.17 15.17
CA GLU A 69 -3.11 9.17 14.25
C GLU A 69 -4.30 9.91 14.83
N THR A 70 -4.99 10.68 13.99
CA THR A 70 -6.25 11.34 14.30
C THR A 70 -7.29 10.85 13.32
N LEU A 71 -8.56 11.18 13.60
CA LEU A 71 -9.63 10.85 12.66
C LEU A 71 -9.37 11.48 11.29
N SER A 72 -8.82 12.69 11.28
CA SER A 72 -8.49 13.38 10.03
C SER A 72 -7.40 12.66 9.23
N THR A 73 -6.33 12.21 9.89
CA THR A 73 -5.26 11.49 9.19
C THR A 73 -5.75 10.12 8.71
N TRP A 74 -6.60 9.47 9.47
CA TRP A 74 -7.21 8.21 9.06
C TRP A 74 -8.06 8.40 7.80
N GLN A 75 -8.86 9.48 7.76
CA GLN A 75 -9.68 9.78 6.60
C GLN A 75 -8.81 10.04 5.36
N GLN A 76 -7.69 10.72 5.54
CA GLN A 76 -6.76 10.97 4.43
C GLN A 76 -6.18 9.65 3.89
N ASP A 77 -5.86 8.71 4.77
CA ASP A 77 -5.37 7.40 4.35
C ASP A 77 -6.43 6.66 3.53
N LEU A 78 -7.67 6.68 3.99
CA LEU A 78 -8.77 6.05 3.26
C LEU A 78 -8.96 6.69 1.89
N ASP A 79 -8.96 8.02 1.84
CA ASP A 79 -9.14 8.74 0.58
C ASP A 79 -8.02 8.41 -0.41
N GLN A 80 -6.78 8.36 0.06
CA GLN A 80 -5.64 8.03 -0.79
C GLN A 80 -5.73 6.60 -1.31
N ALA A 81 -6.12 5.66 -0.44
CA ALA A 81 -6.27 4.27 -0.85
C ALA A 81 -7.36 4.12 -1.91
N LEU A 82 -8.47 4.82 -1.73
CA LEU A 82 -9.58 4.76 -2.68
C LEU A 82 -9.18 5.34 -4.04
N LEU A 83 -8.33 6.35 -4.06
CA LEU A 83 -7.84 6.93 -5.32
C LEU A 83 -7.02 5.93 -6.13
N LEU A 84 -6.41 4.95 -5.49
CA LEU A 84 -5.64 3.91 -6.18
C LEU A 84 -6.53 2.82 -6.76
N HIS A 85 -7.80 2.76 -6.39
CA HIS A 85 -8.77 1.78 -6.86
C HIS A 85 -8.32 0.33 -6.65
N PRO A 86 -7.97 -0.07 -5.40
CA PRO A 86 -7.68 -1.48 -5.14
C PRO A 86 -8.97 -2.30 -5.21
N GLU A 87 -8.85 -3.59 -5.46
CA GLU A 87 -10.00 -4.49 -5.43
C GLU A 87 -10.49 -4.73 -4.01
N HIS A 88 -9.58 -4.71 -3.04
CA HIS A 88 -9.93 -4.87 -1.62
C HIS A 88 -9.15 -3.90 -0.77
N LEU A 89 -9.75 -3.47 0.33
CA LEU A 89 -9.14 -2.59 1.29
C LEU A 89 -9.45 -3.12 2.68
N SER A 90 -8.42 -3.40 3.47
CA SER A 90 -8.55 -3.91 4.83
C SER A 90 -8.01 -2.89 5.82
N ALA A 91 -8.73 -2.69 6.92
CA ALA A 91 -8.29 -1.86 8.03
C ALA A 91 -8.02 -2.77 9.23
N ILE A 92 -6.80 -2.70 9.75
CA ILE A 92 -6.35 -3.57 10.84
C ILE A 92 -5.95 -2.70 12.03
N THR A 93 -6.26 -3.14 13.23
CA THR A 93 -5.83 -2.46 14.46
C THR A 93 -4.61 -3.11 15.07
#